data_a63a477a211678b32576a35170ee03f1
#
_entry.id   a63a477a211678b32576a35170ee03f1
#
_cell.length_a   1.000
_cell.length_b   1.000
_cell.length_c   1.000
_cell.angle_alpha   90.00
_cell.angle_beta   90.00
_cell.angle_gamma   90.00
#
_symmetry.space_group_name_H-M   'P 1'
#
loop_
_entity.id
_entity.type
_entity.pdbx_description
1 polymer ?
#
loop_
_entity_poly.entity_id
_entity_poly.type
_entity_poly.pdbx_seq_one_letter_code
_entity_poly.pdbx_strand_id
1 'polypeptide(L)'
;LLLLAFYPGNDVKNNSPTLEDALKPVYAADGSVQKVVGEKAPPVVKGWRGLLARSAAYHYFRQVLMVRHPQLAASLVRHGWLKGEAIRPAPERDGVPSDYGVYAAWPDGEWQEAWQHTEWLLGRLQQAAAASGARFAMAVLCTRDQIYPDWWQEVLTAHPKMQGRNWDLDAPQHHVEAWCAQHDVPCAAMASAFRGAANSGGAPRHFHHDGHWTVAGHQLAAHVLGDFLEQHRLVPSRQQGANNEVH
;
A
#
# COMPACT_ATOMS: atom_id res chain seq x y z
N LEU A 1 3.07 -12.56 18.42
CA LEU A 1 2.12 -12.08 17.42
C LEU A 1 2.88 -11.59 16.18
N LEU A 2 2.47 -12.02 15.00
CA LEU A 2 2.80 -11.42 13.72
C LEU A 2 1.55 -10.70 13.21
N LEU A 3 1.58 -9.38 13.15
CA LEU A 3 0.51 -8.56 12.60
C LEU A 3 0.96 -8.03 11.23
N LEU A 4 0.29 -8.46 10.16
CA LEU A 4 0.53 -7.96 8.81
C LEU A 4 -0.36 -6.75 8.54
N ALA A 5 0.24 -5.60 8.24
CA ALA A 5 -0.47 -4.46 7.68
C ALA A 5 -0.50 -4.62 6.15
N PHE A 6 -1.66 -5.01 5.61
CA PHE A 6 -1.85 -5.25 4.19
C PHE A 6 -2.49 -4.04 3.52
N TYR A 7 -1.85 -3.51 2.48
CA TYR A 7 -2.34 -2.35 1.73
C TYR A 7 -2.76 -2.77 0.31
N PRO A 8 -4.05 -3.01 0.06
CA PRO A 8 -4.53 -3.53 -1.22
C PRO A 8 -4.16 -2.66 -2.42
N GLY A 9 -3.96 -1.35 -2.21
CA GLY A 9 -3.66 -0.40 -3.26
C GLY A 9 -2.37 -0.71 -4.04
N ASN A 10 -1.40 -1.39 -3.42
CA ASN A 10 -0.16 -1.76 -4.09
C ASN A 10 0.35 -3.17 -3.79
N ASP A 11 -0.02 -3.79 -2.66
CA ASP A 11 0.58 -5.06 -2.26
C ASP A 11 0.26 -6.18 -3.25
N VAL A 12 -0.98 -6.22 -3.77
CA VAL A 12 -1.38 -7.20 -4.78
C VAL A 12 -0.57 -7.04 -6.05
N LYS A 13 -0.47 -5.81 -6.57
CA LYS A 13 0.35 -5.49 -7.74
C LYS A 13 1.80 -5.83 -7.49
N ASN A 14 2.31 -5.43 -6.32
CA ASN A 14 3.70 -5.63 -5.96
C ASN A 14 4.07 -7.12 -5.79
N ASN A 15 3.15 -8.00 -5.51
CA ASN A 15 3.39 -9.43 -5.47
C ASN A 15 3.39 -10.09 -6.86
N SER A 16 2.91 -9.39 -7.88
CA SER A 16 2.79 -9.95 -9.23
C SER A 16 4.11 -9.87 -10.01
N PRO A 17 4.50 -10.96 -10.69
CA PRO A 17 5.65 -10.95 -11.59
C PRO A 17 5.39 -10.19 -12.90
N THR A 18 4.13 -9.96 -13.24
CA THR A 18 3.70 -9.36 -14.52
C THR A 18 3.26 -7.90 -14.36
N LEU A 19 2.68 -7.53 -13.21
CA LEU A 19 2.19 -6.17 -12.96
C LEU A 19 3.25 -5.25 -12.37
N GLU A 20 4.33 -5.80 -11.82
CA GLU A 20 5.36 -5.04 -11.13
C GLU A 20 6.67 -5.02 -11.91
N ASP A 21 7.25 -3.83 -12.04
CA ASP A 21 8.52 -3.58 -12.73
C ASP A 21 9.71 -3.37 -11.76
N ALA A 22 9.45 -3.30 -10.46
CA ALA A 22 10.51 -3.05 -9.47
C ALA A 22 11.42 -4.27 -9.29
N LEU A 23 12.69 -4.01 -8.94
CA LEU A 23 13.67 -5.05 -8.65
C LEU A 23 13.30 -5.76 -7.34
N LYS A 24 12.76 -6.96 -7.45
CA LYS A 24 12.42 -7.82 -6.31
C LYS A 24 12.38 -9.29 -6.70
N PRO A 25 12.57 -10.20 -5.74
CA PRO A 25 12.41 -11.62 -5.98
C PRO A 25 10.93 -11.97 -6.16
N VAL A 26 10.64 -12.82 -7.13
CA VAL A 26 9.37 -13.51 -7.27
C VAL A 26 9.58 -14.96 -6.90
N TYR A 27 8.76 -15.48 -6.01
CA TYR A 27 8.89 -16.83 -5.48
C TYR A 27 7.97 -17.81 -6.22
N ALA A 28 8.50 -18.98 -6.53
CA ALA A 28 7.69 -20.12 -6.96
C ALA A 28 6.95 -20.75 -5.75
N ALA A 29 5.98 -21.60 -6.04
CA ALA A 29 5.18 -22.28 -5.01
C ALA A 29 6.02 -23.17 -4.05
N ASP A 30 7.20 -23.60 -4.44
CA ASP A 30 8.16 -24.34 -3.61
C ASP A 30 9.01 -23.43 -2.70
N GLY A 31 8.85 -22.10 -2.81
CA GLY A 31 9.62 -21.10 -2.08
C GLY A 31 10.95 -20.74 -2.71
N SER A 32 11.31 -21.33 -3.85
CA SER A 32 12.50 -20.95 -4.60
C SER A 32 12.31 -19.59 -5.30
N VAL A 33 13.40 -18.85 -5.50
CA VAL A 33 13.36 -17.61 -6.27
C VAL A 33 13.22 -17.97 -7.75
N GLN A 34 12.04 -17.72 -8.30
CA GLN A 34 11.75 -18.01 -9.70
C GLN A 34 12.33 -16.96 -10.64
N LYS A 35 12.23 -15.70 -10.25
CA LYS A 35 12.63 -14.56 -11.07
C LYS A 35 13.01 -13.38 -10.20
N VAL A 36 14.00 -12.61 -10.63
CA VAL A 36 14.23 -11.27 -10.10
C VAL A 36 13.76 -10.29 -11.17
N VAL A 37 12.66 -9.61 -10.88
CA VAL A 37 12.09 -8.57 -11.76
C VAL A 37 12.73 -7.24 -11.40
N GLY A 38 12.99 -6.43 -12.38
CA GLY A 38 13.42 -5.06 -12.17
C GLY A 38 14.36 -4.56 -13.25
N GLU A 39 14.49 -3.25 -13.31
CA GLU A 39 15.45 -2.59 -14.19
C GLU A 39 16.90 -2.83 -13.73
N LYS A 40 17.81 -2.78 -14.71
CA LYS A 40 19.24 -2.70 -14.42
C LYS A 40 19.49 -1.55 -13.44
N ALA A 41 20.33 -1.80 -12.44
CA ALA A 41 20.75 -0.78 -11.48
C ALA A 41 21.05 0.54 -12.21
N PRO A 42 20.55 1.68 -11.72
CA PRO A 42 20.78 2.95 -12.39
C PRO A 42 22.27 3.16 -12.58
N PRO A 43 22.69 3.67 -13.73
CA PRO A 43 24.11 3.83 -14.04
C PRO A 43 24.78 4.66 -12.94
N VAL A 44 25.93 4.17 -12.45
CA VAL A 44 26.72 4.89 -11.45
C VAL A 44 27.09 6.26 -12.01
N VAL A 45 26.46 7.30 -11.50
CA VAL A 45 26.74 8.68 -11.93
C VAL A 45 28.09 9.09 -11.36
N LYS A 46 29.10 9.18 -12.24
CA LYS A 46 30.44 9.63 -11.88
C LYS A 46 30.55 11.16 -11.87
N GLY A 47 31.51 11.69 -11.11
CA GLY A 47 31.80 13.12 -11.04
C GLY A 47 30.92 13.89 -10.03
N TRP A 48 30.89 15.23 -10.15
CA TRP A 48 30.19 16.12 -9.21
C TRP A 48 28.70 15.83 -9.05
N ARG A 49 28.04 15.30 -10.10
CA ARG A 49 26.66 14.86 -10.05
C ARG A 49 26.44 13.64 -9.14
N GLY A 50 27.46 12.77 -9.03
CA GLY A 50 27.44 11.65 -8.09
C GLY A 50 27.62 12.09 -6.64
N LEU A 51 28.40 13.16 -6.42
CA LEU A 51 28.53 13.79 -5.10
C LEU A 51 27.22 14.46 -4.66
N LEU A 52 26.58 15.19 -5.54
CA LEU A 52 25.25 15.77 -5.27
C LEU A 52 24.20 14.68 -4.94
N ALA A 53 24.22 13.57 -5.67
CA ALA A 53 23.31 12.46 -5.43
C ALA A 53 23.51 11.78 -4.06
N ARG A 54 24.59 12.03 -3.35
CA ARG A 54 24.88 11.57 -1.98
C ARG A 54 24.63 12.64 -0.91
N SER A 55 24.33 13.86 -1.30
CA SER A 55 24.13 14.98 -0.38
C SER A 55 22.72 14.96 0.20
N ALA A 56 22.59 14.84 1.52
CA ALA A 56 21.32 14.96 2.22
C ALA A 56 20.65 16.33 1.98
N ALA A 57 21.44 17.41 1.90
CA ALA A 57 20.95 18.74 1.60
C ALA A 57 20.34 18.82 0.19
N TYR A 58 20.94 18.18 -0.80
CA TYR A 58 20.40 18.10 -2.15
C TYR A 58 19.05 17.33 -2.17
N HIS A 59 18.98 16.20 -1.47
CA HIS A 59 17.73 15.42 -1.38
C HIS A 59 16.62 16.20 -0.68
N TYR A 60 16.95 16.87 0.42
CA TYR A 60 16.00 17.72 1.12
C TYR A 60 15.50 18.88 0.25
N PHE A 61 16.42 19.62 -0.39
CA PHE A 61 16.04 20.72 -1.29
C PHE A 61 15.20 20.23 -2.47
N ARG A 62 15.58 19.11 -3.08
CA ARG A 62 14.81 18.47 -4.15
C ARG A 62 13.40 18.13 -3.68
N GLN A 63 13.27 17.50 -2.52
CA GLN A 63 11.97 17.12 -1.97
C GLN A 63 11.09 18.34 -1.68
N VAL A 64 11.64 19.36 -1.05
CA VAL A 64 10.92 20.63 -0.81
C VAL A 64 10.46 21.26 -2.12
N LEU A 65 11.31 21.26 -3.14
CA LEU A 65 10.98 21.82 -4.46
C LEU A 65 9.87 21.01 -5.15
N MET A 66 9.96 19.68 -5.11
CA MET A 66 8.95 18.78 -5.68
C MET A 66 7.58 18.97 -5.02
N VAL A 67 7.54 19.16 -3.70
CA VAL A 67 6.30 19.32 -2.94
C VAL A 67 5.72 20.73 -3.06
N ARG A 68 6.55 21.78 -2.94
CA ARG A 68 6.07 23.16 -2.92
C ARG A 68 5.95 23.83 -4.29
N HIS A 69 6.73 23.38 -5.27
CA HIS A 69 6.79 23.96 -6.61
C HIS A 69 6.85 22.89 -7.70
N PRO A 70 5.82 22.01 -7.81
CA PRO A 70 5.87 20.85 -8.69
C PRO A 70 6.06 21.21 -10.17
N GLN A 71 5.49 22.32 -10.64
CA GLN A 71 5.66 22.78 -12.02
C GLN A 71 7.09 23.21 -12.32
N LEU A 72 7.74 23.93 -11.38
CA LEU A 72 9.15 24.30 -11.49
C LEU A 72 10.05 23.07 -11.44
N ALA A 73 9.77 22.14 -10.52
CA ALA A 73 10.49 20.88 -10.42
C ALA A 73 10.40 20.09 -11.73
N ALA A 74 9.21 19.95 -12.31
CA ALA A 74 8.99 19.26 -13.59
C ALA A 74 9.74 19.94 -14.74
N SER A 75 9.83 21.27 -14.76
CA SER A 75 10.61 22.03 -15.73
C SER A 75 12.11 21.74 -15.57
N LEU A 76 12.64 21.79 -14.36
CA LEU A 76 14.04 21.51 -14.07
C LEU A 76 14.44 20.05 -14.41
N VAL A 77 13.52 19.11 -14.18
CA VAL A 77 13.71 17.71 -14.57
C VAL A 77 13.78 17.58 -16.10
N ARG A 78 12.85 18.20 -16.82
CA ARG A 78 12.86 18.19 -18.31
C ARG A 78 14.14 18.75 -18.91
N HIS A 79 14.73 19.77 -18.28
CA HIS A 79 15.99 20.37 -18.74
C HIS A 79 17.24 19.68 -18.17
N GLY A 80 17.10 18.57 -17.42
CA GLY A 80 18.22 17.81 -16.88
C GLY A 80 18.98 18.47 -15.73
N TRP A 81 18.44 19.55 -15.15
CA TRP A 81 19.02 20.26 -14.02
C TRP A 81 18.72 19.59 -12.68
N LEU A 82 17.57 18.96 -12.58
CA LEU A 82 17.19 18.16 -11.44
C LEU A 82 17.13 16.69 -11.85
N LYS A 83 17.72 15.78 -11.05
CA LYS A 83 17.37 14.38 -11.20
C LYS A 83 15.92 14.22 -10.76
N GLY A 84 15.02 14.07 -11.73
CA GLY A 84 13.79 13.39 -11.49
C GLY A 84 14.12 11.90 -11.41
N GLU A 85 13.82 11.24 -10.31
CA GLU A 85 13.05 10.04 -10.55
C GLU A 85 11.83 10.61 -11.25
N ALA A 86 11.71 10.34 -12.55
CA ALA A 86 10.43 10.48 -13.16
C ALA A 86 9.49 9.75 -12.20
N ILE A 87 8.47 10.45 -11.68
CA ILE A 87 7.25 9.78 -11.31
C ILE A 87 6.89 9.13 -12.63
N ARG A 88 7.37 7.88 -12.82
CA ARG A 88 6.96 7.11 -13.97
C ARG A 88 5.47 7.02 -13.78
N PRO A 89 4.65 7.56 -14.69
CA PRO A 89 3.24 7.29 -14.60
C PRO A 89 3.13 5.78 -14.47
N ALA A 90 2.30 5.32 -13.56
CA ALA A 90 2.06 3.90 -13.39
C ALA A 90 1.85 3.30 -14.80
N PRO A 91 2.42 2.15 -15.13
CA PRO A 91 2.24 1.54 -16.44
C PRO A 91 0.75 1.52 -16.74
N GLU A 92 0.35 2.08 -17.88
CA GLU A 92 -1.04 2.07 -18.29
C GLU A 92 -1.31 0.82 -19.14
N ARG A 93 -2.36 0.10 -18.77
CA ARG A 93 -2.90 -1.01 -19.56
C ARG A 93 -4.30 -0.63 -20.02
N ASP A 94 -4.51 -0.58 -21.32
CA ASP A 94 -5.77 -0.11 -21.93
C ASP A 94 -6.22 1.27 -21.41
N GLY A 95 -5.25 2.11 -21.00
CA GLY A 95 -5.48 3.43 -20.44
C GLY A 95 -5.97 3.44 -19.00
N VAL A 96 -5.79 2.35 -18.28
CA VAL A 96 -5.96 2.25 -16.84
C VAL A 96 -4.56 2.22 -16.20
N PRO A 97 -4.20 3.19 -15.37
CA PRO A 97 -2.98 3.09 -14.58
C PRO A 97 -3.02 1.83 -13.71
N SER A 98 -1.90 1.11 -13.65
CA SER A 98 -1.82 -0.17 -12.94
C SER A 98 -2.19 -0.09 -11.47
N ASP A 99 -2.11 1.09 -10.86
CA ASP A 99 -2.48 1.29 -9.45
C ASP A 99 -4.00 1.16 -9.20
N TYR A 100 -4.83 1.30 -10.25
CA TYR A 100 -6.29 1.21 -10.12
C TYR A 100 -6.87 -0.13 -10.57
N GLY A 101 -6.07 -0.98 -11.21
CA GLY A 101 -6.55 -2.27 -11.70
C GLY A 101 -7.08 -3.20 -10.61
N VAL A 102 -6.60 -3.04 -9.37
CA VAL A 102 -7.07 -3.79 -8.20
C VAL A 102 -8.56 -3.56 -7.88
N TYR A 103 -9.14 -2.44 -8.34
CA TYR A 103 -10.54 -2.07 -8.14
C TYR A 103 -11.45 -2.48 -9.30
N ALA A 104 -10.93 -3.13 -10.33
CA ALA A 104 -11.78 -3.62 -11.42
C ALA A 104 -12.75 -4.68 -10.89
N ALA A 105 -14.05 -4.49 -11.11
CA ALA A 105 -15.07 -5.44 -10.68
C ALA A 105 -14.90 -6.82 -11.35
N TRP A 106 -14.26 -6.85 -12.51
CA TRP A 106 -13.91 -8.05 -13.25
C TRP A 106 -12.43 -8.01 -13.58
N PRO A 107 -11.55 -8.48 -12.67
CA PRO A 107 -10.12 -8.48 -12.89
C PRO A 107 -9.75 -9.34 -14.09
N ASP A 108 -8.83 -8.85 -14.92
CA ASP A 108 -8.25 -9.63 -16.01
C ASP A 108 -7.35 -10.77 -15.48
N GLY A 109 -6.83 -11.61 -16.40
CA GLY A 109 -6.02 -12.77 -16.05
C GLY A 109 -4.76 -12.42 -15.25
N GLU A 110 -4.15 -11.26 -15.49
CA GLU A 110 -2.94 -10.84 -14.77
C GLU A 110 -3.26 -10.43 -13.33
N TRP A 111 -4.39 -9.78 -13.10
CA TRP A 111 -4.86 -9.46 -11.74
C TRP A 111 -5.34 -10.69 -11.00
N GLN A 112 -5.94 -11.66 -11.70
CA GLN A 112 -6.29 -12.96 -11.10
C GLN A 112 -5.02 -13.72 -10.66
N GLU A 113 -3.98 -13.75 -11.51
CA GLU A 113 -2.68 -14.31 -11.16
C GLU A 113 -2.06 -13.59 -9.95
N ALA A 114 -2.11 -12.24 -9.93
CA ALA A 114 -1.60 -11.44 -8.84
C ALA A 114 -2.29 -11.76 -7.50
N TRP A 115 -3.60 -11.94 -7.51
CA TRP A 115 -4.35 -12.36 -6.32
C TRP A 115 -3.99 -13.77 -5.88
N GLN A 116 -3.94 -14.74 -6.77
CA GLN A 116 -3.53 -16.11 -6.46
C GLN A 116 -2.14 -16.16 -5.82
N HIS A 117 -1.21 -15.38 -6.38
CA HIS A 117 0.14 -15.29 -5.85
C HIS A 117 0.15 -14.61 -4.47
N THR A 118 -0.64 -13.58 -4.27
CA THR A 118 -0.79 -12.90 -2.97
C THR A 118 -1.36 -13.84 -1.92
N GLU A 119 -2.42 -14.57 -2.22
CA GLU A 119 -3.01 -15.56 -1.31
C GLU A 119 -2.01 -16.67 -0.93
N TRP A 120 -1.24 -17.13 -1.89
CA TRP A 120 -0.17 -18.09 -1.62
C TRP A 120 0.87 -17.52 -0.65
N LEU A 121 1.30 -16.25 -0.83
CA LEU A 121 2.23 -15.58 0.07
C LEU A 121 1.64 -15.40 1.48
N LEU A 122 0.37 -15.03 1.58
CA LEU A 122 -0.33 -14.91 2.86
C LEU A 122 -0.35 -16.26 3.60
N GLY A 123 -0.64 -17.35 2.90
CA GLY A 123 -0.59 -18.70 3.47
C GLY A 123 0.81 -19.09 3.95
N ARG A 124 1.85 -18.69 3.22
CA ARG A 124 3.25 -18.92 3.64
C ARG A 124 3.62 -18.10 4.88
N LEU A 125 3.15 -16.87 5.00
CA LEU A 125 3.34 -16.04 6.19
C LEU A 125 2.63 -16.64 7.41
N GLN A 126 1.40 -17.11 7.25
CA GLN A 126 0.66 -17.81 8.31
C GLN A 126 1.41 -19.05 8.80
N GLN A 127 1.89 -19.88 7.87
CA GLN A 127 2.67 -21.08 8.20
C GLN A 127 3.98 -20.72 8.93
N ALA A 128 4.70 -19.69 8.46
CA ALA A 128 5.93 -19.24 9.10
C ALA A 128 5.69 -18.69 10.52
N ALA A 129 4.60 -17.95 10.72
CA ALA A 129 4.18 -17.48 12.04
C ALA A 129 3.91 -18.67 12.96
N ALA A 130 3.12 -19.65 12.51
CA ALA A 130 2.80 -20.85 13.29
C ALA A 130 4.07 -21.64 13.64
N ALA A 131 4.99 -21.84 12.68
CA ALA A 131 6.27 -22.53 12.91
C ALA A 131 7.16 -21.83 13.93
N SER A 132 7.03 -20.50 14.08
CA SER A 132 7.74 -19.71 15.12
C SER A 132 6.98 -19.62 16.45
N GLY A 133 5.83 -20.29 16.58
CA GLY A 133 4.96 -20.19 17.75
C GLY A 133 4.20 -18.84 17.86
N ALA A 134 4.19 -18.03 16.82
CA ALA A 134 3.46 -16.78 16.77
C ALA A 134 2.04 -16.96 16.24
N ARG A 135 1.10 -16.18 16.79
CA ARG A 135 -0.23 -16.01 16.18
C ARG A 135 -0.11 -15.07 14.99
N PHE A 136 -0.83 -15.35 13.91
CA PHE A 136 -0.91 -14.48 12.74
C PHE A 136 -2.23 -13.72 12.73
N ALA A 137 -2.19 -12.42 12.43
CA ALA A 137 -3.34 -11.56 12.27
C ALA A 137 -3.08 -10.53 11.18
N MET A 138 -4.13 -9.97 10.60
CA MET A 138 -4.02 -8.98 9.54
C MET A 138 -4.78 -7.70 9.87
N ALA A 139 -4.23 -6.58 9.40
CA ALA A 139 -4.90 -5.29 9.33
C ALA A 139 -4.99 -4.88 7.86
N VAL A 140 -6.19 -4.80 7.31
CA VAL A 140 -6.41 -4.36 5.94
C VAL A 140 -6.56 -2.86 5.92
N LEU A 141 -5.54 -2.21 5.37
CA LEU A 141 -5.49 -0.75 5.27
C LEU A 141 -6.39 -0.28 4.13
N CYS A 142 -6.86 0.95 4.23
CA CYS A 142 -7.68 1.55 3.18
C CYS A 142 -6.92 2.61 2.40
N THR A 143 -7.27 2.75 1.13
CA THR A 143 -6.78 3.84 0.28
C THR A 143 -7.72 5.06 0.40
N ARG A 144 -7.21 6.23 0.05
CA ARG A 144 -8.01 7.46 0.01
C ARG A 144 -9.21 7.33 -0.95
N ASP A 145 -9.00 6.64 -2.08
CA ASP A 145 -10.00 6.50 -3.14
C ASP A 145 -11.19 5.64 -2.69
N GLN A 146 -10.97 4.70 -1.75
CA GLN A 146 -12.03 3.93 -1.10
C GLN A 146 -12.87 4.76 -0.12
N ILE A 147 -12.31 5.85 0.42
CA ILE A 147 -12.90 6.61 1.52
C ILE A 147 -13.60 7.88 1.02
N TYR A 148 -13.05 8.54 0.00
CA TYR A 148 -13.54 9.83 -0.49
C TYR A 148 -14.06 9.70 -1.91
N PRO A 149 -15.39 9.62 -2.11
CA PRO A 149 -15.98 9.47 -3.44
C PRO A 149 -15.60 10.60 -4.42
N ASP A 150 -15.47 11.83 -3.91
CA ASP A 150 -15.10 12.98 -4.73
C ASP A 150 -13.67 12.82 -5.29
N TRP A 151 -12.75 12.25 -4.50
CA TRP A 151 -11.38 12.00 -4.95
C TRP A 151 -11.31 10.89 -6.00
N TRP A 152 -12.19 9.88 -5.89
CA TRP A 152 -12.35 8.90 -6.95
C TRP A 152 -12.87 9.53 -8.26
N GLN A 153 -13.79 10.50 -8.18
CA GLN A 153 -14.24 11.24 -9.36
C GLN A 153 -13.13 12.07 -9.99
N GLU A 154 -12.21 12.63 -9.20
CA GLU A 154 -11.01 13.29 -9.72
C GLU A 154 -10.12 12.31 -10.49
N VAL A 155 -9.94 11.09 -9.99
CA VAL A 155 -9.21 10.00 -10.69
C VAL A 155 -9.88 9.69 -12.02
N LEU A 156 -11.20 9.48 -12.06
CA LEU A 156 -11.95 9.21 -13.29
C LEU A 156 -11.87 10.38 -14.28
N THR A 157 -11.82 11.60 -13.79
CA THR A 157 -11.66 12.81 -14.62
C THR A 157 -10.25 12.88 -15.21
N ALA A 158 -9.24 12.55 -14.44
CA ALA A 158 -7.84 12.54 -14.89
C ALA A 158 -7.56 11.39 -15.88
N HIS A 159 -8.33 10.30 -15.80
CA HIS A 159 -8.17 9.10 -16.63
C HIS A 159 -9.46 8.77 -17.41
N PRO A 160 -9.78 9.50 -18.50
CA PRO A 160 -11.07 9.35 -19.22
C PRO A 160 -11.37 7.92 -19.70
N LYS A 161 -10.35 7.11 -19.97
CA LYS A 161 -10.53 5.71 -20.39
C LYS A 161 -11.03 4.80 -19.24
N MET A 162 -10.99 5.28 -18.02
CA MET A 162 -11.57 4.59 -16.86
C MET A 162 -13.07 4.86 -16.71
N GLN A 163 -13.57 5.95 -17.30
CA GLN A 163 -14.99 6.29 -17.25
C GLN A 163 -15.83 5.24 -17.99
N GLY A 164 -17.01 4.95 -17.44
CA GLY A 164 -17.92 3.94 -18.01
C GLY A 164 -17.51 2.48 -17.77
N ARG A 165 -16.36 2.23 -17.13
CA ARG A 165 -16.00 0.88 -16.67
C ARG A 165 -16.65 0.62 -15.31
N ASN A 166 -16.81 -0.66 -14.98
CA ASN A 166 -17.36 -1.07 -13.68
C ASN A 166 -16.22 -1.18 -12.64
N TRP A 167 -16.29 -0.37 -11.61
CA TRP A 167 -15.34 -0.31 -10.51
C TRP A 167 -16.00 -0.70 -9.21
N ASP A 168 -15.35 -1.58 -8.45
CA ASP A 168 -15.73 -1.92 -7.08
C ASP A 168 -14.54 -1.58 -6.15
N LEU A 169 -14.61 -0.42 -5.51
CA LEU A 169 -13.55 0.04 -4.61
C LEU A 169 -13.43 -0.81 -3.35
N ASP A 170 -14.44 -1.61 -3.02
CA ASP A 170 -14.43 -2.50 -1.87
C ASP A 170 -14.00 -3.93 -2.21
N ALA A 171 -13.95 -4.29 -3.50
CA ALA A 171 -13.56 -5.62 -3.93
C ALA A 171 -12.24 -6.11 -3.32
N PRO A 172 -11.14 -5.31 -3.30
CA PRO A 172 -9.89 -5.77 -2.71
C PRO A 172 -10.00 -6.06 -1.21
N GLN A 173 -10.78 -5.26 -0.49
CA GLN A 173 -11.02 -5.44 0.93
C GLN A 173 -11.81 -6.72 1.19
N HIS A 174 -12.94 -6.90 0.50
CA HIS A 174 -13.78 -8.09 0.62
C HIS A 174 -13.01 -9.36 0.28
N HIS A 175 -12.11 -9.29 -0.72
CA HIS A 175 -11.27 -10.41 -1.10
C HIS A 175 -10.35 -10.86 0.05
N VAL A 176 -9.67 -9.91 0.70
CA VAL A 176 -8.78 -10.21 1.84
C VAL A 176 -9.58 -10.68 3.05
N GLU A 177 -10.72 -10.07 3.35
CA GLU A 177 -11.61 -10.50 4.44
C GLU A 177 -12.10 -11.93 4.23
N ALA A 178 -12.49 -12.27 2.99
CA ALA A 178 -12.89 -13.64 2.63
C ALA A 178 -11.75 -14.64 2.82
N TRP A 179 -10.53 -14.29 2.38
CA TRP A 179 -9.35 -15.10 2.60
C TRP A 179 -9.09 -15.31 4.10
N CYS A 180 -9.14 -14.24 4.90
CA CYS A 180 -8.97 -14.31 6.35
C CYS A 180 -10.00 -15.25 7.00
N ALA A 181 -11.27 -15.15 6.60
CA ALA A 181 -12.34 -15.99 7.12
C ALA A 181 -12.13 -17.47 6.75
N GLN A 182 -11.67 -17.76 5.53
CA GLN A 182 -11.40 -19.13 5.08
C GLN A 182 -10.22 -19.79 5.80
N HIS A 183 -9.28 -19.00 6.31
CA HIS A 183 -8.04 -19.47 6.94
C HIS A 183 -8.02 -19.26 8.47
N ASP A 184 -9.16 -18.89 9.09
CA ASP A 184 -9.26 -18.58 10.52
C ASP A 184 -8.26 -17.54 10.99
N VAL A 185 -7.97 -16.52 10.17
CA VAL A 185 -7.05 -15.43 10.47
C VAL A 185 -7.86 -14.24 11.00
N PRO A 186 -7.60 -13.76 12.23
CA PRO A 186 -8.19 -12.51 12.70
C PRO A 186 -7.81 -11.35 11.78
N CYS A 187 -8.81 -10.57 11.36
CA CYS A 187 -8.65 -9.52 10.37
C CYS A 187 -9.35 -8.22 10.80
N ALA A 188 -8.61 -7.11 10.81
CA ALA A 188 -9.15 -5.77 11.06
C ALA A 188 -9.27 -5.01 9.74
N ALA A 189 -10.51 -4.76 9.29
CA ALA A 189 -10.79 -3.96 8.11
C ALA A 189 -10.97 -2.49 8.49
N MET A 190 -10.14 -1.61 7.95
CA MET A 190 -10.13 -0.20 8.36
C MET A 190 -11.09 0.69 7.58
N ALA A 191 -11.52 0.29 6.38
CA ALA A 191 -12.28 1.16 5.49
C ALA A 191 -13.58 1.68 6.10
N SER A 192 -14.35 0.83 6.82
CA SER A 192 -15.62 1.22 7.43
C SER A 192 -15.44 2.32 8.49
N ALA A 193 -14.43 2.20 9.37
CA ALA A 193 -14.13 3.19 10.40
C ALA A 193 -13.68 4.52 9.77
N PHE A 194 -12.85 4.46 8.73
CA PHE A 194 -12.37 5.63 8.01
C PHE A 194 -13.50 6.36 7.28
N ARG A 195 -14.43 5.64 6.63
CA ARG A 195 -15.63 6.22 6.02
C ARG A 195 -16.55 6.85 7.07
N GLY A 196 -16.79 6.16 8.18
CA GLY A 196 -17.57 6.72 9.29
C GLY A 196 -16.98 8.04 9.78
N ALA A 197 -15.67 8.09 9.96
CA ALA A 197 -14.97 9.31 10.35
C ALA A 197 -15.01 10.42 9.27
N ALA A 198 -14.93 10.06 7.99
CA ALA A 198 -15.05 11.02 6.90
C ALA A 198 -16.47 11.62 6.82
N ASN A 199 -17.49 10.79 6.96
CA ASN A 199 -18.90 11.21 6.94
C ASN A 199 -19.30 12.07 8.16
N SER A 200 -18.61 11.87 9.29
CA SER A 200 -18.83 12.67 10.50
C SER A 200 -18.17 14.06 10.42
N GLY A 201 -17.43 14.34 9.37
CA GLY A 201 -16.71 15.59 9.18
C GLY A 201 -15.39 15.67 9.94
N GLY A 202 -14.77 16.85 9.95
CA GLY A 202 -13.48 17.06 10.59
C GLY A 202 -12.29 16.93 9.64
N ALA A 203 -11.08 16.85 10.20
CA ALA A 203 -9.85 16.78 9.40
C ALA A 203 -9.80 15.51 8.55
N PRO A 204 -9.39 15.58 7.28
CA PRO A 204 -9.20 14.42 6.43
C PRO A 204 -8.23 13.41 7.06
N ARG A 205 -8.50 12.12 6.87
CA ARG A 205 -7.67 11.03 7.38
C ARG A 205 -6.54 10.65 6.44
N HIS A 206 -6.59 11.14 5.20
CA HIS A 206 -5.55 10.97 4.18
C HIS A 206 -5.10 12.33 3.67
N PHE A 207 -3.86 12.43 3.24
CA PHE A 207 -3.41 13.55 2.45
C PHE A 207 -3.97 13.45 1.03
N HIS A 208 -4.48 14.58 0.51
CA HIS A 208 -5.14 14.60 -0.78
C HIS A 208 -4.24 14.19 -1.95
N HIS A 209 -2.97 14.61 -1.94
CA HIS A 209 -2.09 14.46 -3.10
C HIS A 209 -1.28 13.17 -3.12
N ASP A 210 -0.97 12.59 -1.97
CA ASP A 210 -0.11 11.40 -1.89
C ASP A 210 -0.80 10.17 -1.32
N GLY A 211 -2.01 10.33 -0.77
CA GLY A 211 -2.82 9.24 -0.25
C GLY A 211 -2.36 8.62 1.07
N HIS A 212 -1.26 9.08 1.65
CA HIS A 212 -0.83 8.62 2.97
C HIS A 212 -1.75 9.14 4.07
N TRP A 213 -1.76 8.47 5.21
CA TRP A 213 -2.55 8.89 6.35
C TRP A 213 -2.01 10.18 6.99
N THR A 214 -2.91 11.07 7.32
CA THR A 214 -2.61 12.22 8.19
C THR A 214 -2.38 11.78 9.64
N VAL A 215 -1.98 12.71 10.51
CA VAL A 215 -1.92 12.44 11.96
C VAL A 215 -3.26 11.91 12.47
N ALA A 216 -4.38 12.49 12.04
CA ALA A 216 -5.72 12.05 12.41
C ALA A 216 -6.06 10.65 11.84
N GLY A 217 -5.53 10.30 10.66
CA GLY A 217 -5.64 8.96 10.10
C GLY A 217 -4.88 7.91 10.92
N HIS A 218 -3.63 8.22 11.30
CA HIS A 218 -2.84 7.34 12.17
C HIS A 218 -3.48 7.15 13.55
N GLN A 219 -4.06 8.19 14.13
CA GLN A 219 -4.77 8.10 15.41
C GLN A 219 -5.99 7.18 15.30
N LEU A 220 -6.78 7.32 14.23
CA LEU A 220 -7.93 6.46 13.99
C LEU A 220 -7.51 5.00 13.79
N ALA A 221 -6.48 4.77 12.96
CA ALA A 221 -5.95 3.42 12.73
C ALA A 221 -5.45 2.77 14.02
N ALA A 222 -4.74 3.53 14.87
CA ALA A 222 -4.28 3.03 16.15
C ALA A 222 -5.43 2.64 17.08
N HIS A 223 -6.55 3.38 17.06
CA HIS A 223 -7.75 3.07 17.83
C HIS A 223 -8.39 1.77 17.33
N VAL A 224 -8.64 1.68 16.02
CA VAL A 224 -9.23 0.47 15.40
C VAL A 224 -8.38 -0.76 15.67
N LEU A 225 -7.05 -0.63 15.55
CA LEU A 225 -6.12 -1.73 15.84
C LEU A 225 -6.10 -2.11 17.32
N GLY A 226 -6.13 -1.13 18.22
CA GLY A 226 -6.15 -1.37 19.66
C GLY A 226 -7.38 -2.21 20.04
N ASP A 227 -8.56 -1.76 19.63
CA ASP A 227 -9.83 -2.46 19.87
C ASP A 227 -9.81 -3.88 19.28
N PHE A 228 -9.31 -4.02 18.05
CA PHE A 228 -9.18 -5.33 17.39
C PHE A 228 -8.26 -6.28 18.16
N LEU A 229 -7.10 -5.81 18.58
CA LEU A 229 -6.13 -6.62 19.30
C LEU A 229 -6.68 -7.09 20.66
N GLU A 230 -7.41 -6.23 21.36
CA GLU A 230 -8.05 -6.56 22.63
C GLU A 230 -9.22 -7.53 22.43
N GLN A 231 -10.13 -7.28 21.48
CA GLN A 231 -11.25 -8.15 21.16
C GLN A 231 -10.83 -9.59 20.84
N HIS A 232 -9.78 -9.73 20.04
CA HIS A 232 -9.25 -11.03 19.64
C HIS A 232 -8.24 -11.62 20.62
N ARG A 233 -8.01 -10.95 21.76
CA ARG A 233 -7.04 -11.36 22.78
C ARG A 233 -5.65 -11.63 22.18
N LEU A 234 -5.24 -10.79 21.25
CA LEU A 234 -3.96 -10.92 20.55
C LEU A 234 -2.80 -10.32 21.36
N VAL A 235 -3.10 -9.47 22.32
CA VAL A 235 -2.17 -8.86 23.28
C VAL A 235 -2.68 -9.06 24.70
N PRO A 236 -1.81 -9.07 25.72
CA PRO A 236 -2.23 -9.10 27.12
C PRO A 236 -3.13 -7.90 27.43
N SER A 237 -4.21 -8.12 28.19
CA SER A 237 -5.06 -7.01 28.62
C SER A 237 -4.31 -6.07 29.57
N ARG A 238 -4.56 -4.77 29.45
CA ARG A 238 -3.93 -3.73 30.30
C ARG A 238 -4.10 -3.95 31.81
N GLN A 239 -5.09 -4.75 32.25
CA GLN A 239 -5.34 -4.99 33.65
C GLN A 239 -4.37 -6.00 34.31
N GLN A 240 -3.62 -6.79 33.54
CA GLN A 240 -2.68 -7.75 34.10
C GLN A 240 -1.29 -7.17 34.38
N GLY A 241 -0.94 -6.01 33.85
CA GLY A 241 0.35 -5.36 34.06
C GLY A 241 0.47 -4.56 35.35
N ALA A 242 -0.64 -4.20 36.02
CA ALA A 242 -0.61 -3.38 37.23
C ALA A 242 -0.37 -4.17 38.55
N ASN A 243 -0.45 -5.51 38.54
CA ASN A 243 -0.32 -6.32 39.75
C ASN A 243 1.03 -7.00 39.91
N ASN A 244 2.00 -6.78 39.02
CA ASN A 244 3.34 -7.40 39.16
C ASN A 244 4.43 -6.46 39.61
N GLU A 245 4.14 -5.24 40.07
CA GLU A 245 5.13 -4.30 40.60
C GLU A 245 4.99 -4.07 42.13
N VAL A 246 4.54 -5.04 42.89
CA VAL A 246 4.69 -4.99 44.36
C VAL A 246 5.05 -6.39 44.88
N HIS A 247 6.32 -6.72 44.84
CA HIS A 247 6.97 -7.57 45.88
C HIS A 247 8.48 -7.38 45.82
#